data_002df8b3c3c53acb2badf8581a6657c0
#
_entry.id   002df8b3c3c53acb2badf8581a6657c0
#
_cell.length_a   1.000
_cell.length_b   1.000
_cell.length_c   1.000
_cell.angle_alpha   90.00
_cell.angle_beta   90.00
_cell.angle_gamma   90.00
#
_symmetry.space_group_name_H-M   'P 1'
#
loop_
_entity.id
_entity.type
_entity.pdbx_description
1 polymer ?
#
loop_
_entity_poly.entity_id
_entity_poly.type
_entity_poly.pdbx_seq_one_letter_code
_entity_poly.pdbx_strand_id
1 'polypeptide(L)'
;GQVWDAINDESGENSTPVLNMLNMKYVILPLRDNGKAEVLNPHANGNAWFVDAVRYVEDADAELAGLSGLDTKRVAVADKRFEAVLGQARTDTTATAELVSYEANELAYEVESRDGGVLVFSEIYYPGWTCTVDGKSVEIGRVDYVLRAIRIEGGKHHVVFTFKPRSELITETIAYSALVLLVLLFAGGIAVTVYRRMKK
;
A
#
# COMPACT_ATOMS: atom_id res chain seq x y z
N GLY A 1 -22.91 -16.50 7.82
CA GLY A 1 -23.68 -15.52 8.58
C GLY A 1 -23.30 -15.56 10.04
N GLN A 2 -23.52 -16.66 10.74
CA GLN A 2 -23.41 -16.77 12.22
C GLN A 2 -22.02 -16.46 12.80
N VAL A 3 -20.93 -16.62 12.09
CA VAL A 3 -19.58 -16.35 12.62
C VAL A 3 -19.25 -14.86 12.55
N TRP A 4 -19.71 -14.17 11.51
CA TRP A 4 -19.56 -12.71 11.41
C TRP A 4 -20.49 -12.00 12.39
N ASP A 5 -21.67 -12.55 12.64
CA ASP A 5 -22.60 -12.06 13.66
C ASP A 5 -22.00 -12.18 15.08
N ALA A 6 -21.10 -13.17 15.30
CA ALA A 6 -20.37 -13.35 16.57
C ALA A 6 -19.11 -12.45 16.68
N ILE A 7 -18.57 -11.96 15.57
CA ILE A 7 -17.44 -11.02 15.55
C ILE A 7 -17.94 -9.56 15.58
N ASN A 8 -19.17 -9.31 15.10
CA ASN A 8 -19.86 -8.04 15.25
C ASN A 8 -20.43 -7.94 16.67
N ASP A 9 -20.45 -6.74 17.21
CA ASP A 9 -21.10 -6.53 18.50
C ASP A 9 -22.62 -6.76 18.44
N GLU A 10 -23.29 -6.79 19.59
CA GLU A 10 -24.72 -7.02 19.69
C GLU A 10 -25.59 -5.95 18.99
N SER A 11 -25.00 -4.80 18.61
CA SER A 11 -25.68 -3.73 17.87
C SER A 11 -25.82 -4.04 16.39
N GLY A 12 -25.12 -5.06 15.85
CA GLY A 12 -25.09 -5.39 14.43
C GLY A 12 -24.28 -4.39 13.59
N GLU A 13 -23.62 -3.45 14.24
CA GLU A 13 -22.67 -2.54 13.56
C GLU A 13 -21.41 -3.29 13.19
N ASN A 14 -20.79 -2.88 12.09
CA ASN A 14 -19.54 -3.45 11.61
C ASN A 14 -18.42 -3.15 12.61
N SER A 15 -18.14 -4.08 13.51
CA SER A 15 -17.13 -3.94 14.56
C SER A 15 -15.69 -4.20 14.08
N THR A 16 -15.50 -4.46 12.77
CA THR A 16 -14.22 -4.83 12.21
C THR A 16 -13.76 -3.90 11.06
N PRO A 17 -13.84 -2.56 11.20
CA PRO A 17 -13.48 -1.65 10.12
C PRO A 17 -12.03 -1.82 9.67
N VAL A 18 -11.12 -2.11 10.61
CA VAL A 18 -9.69 -2.33 10.32
C VAL A 18 -9.49 -3.58 9.46
N LEU A 19 -10.20 -4.68 9.73
CA LEU A 19 -10.11 -5.89 8.91
C LEU A 19 -10.65 -5.66 7.49
N ASN A 20 -11.71 -4.86 7.38
CA ASN A 20 -12.32 -4.54 6.09
C ASN A 20 -11.42 -3.66 5.22
N MET A 21 -10.84 -2.59 5.81
CA MET A 21 -9.94 -1.68 5.07
C MET A 21 -8.63 -2.37 4.66
N LEU A 22 -8.16 -3.36 5.43
CA LEU A 22 -7.02 -4.20 5.08
C LEU A 22 -7.37 -5.31 4.08
N ASN A 23 -8.59 -5.30 3.53
CA ASN A 23 -9.07 -6.28 2.56
C ASN A 23 -8.95 -7.74 3.03
N MET A 24 -9.14 -7.98 4.34
CA MET A 24 -9.11 -9.33 4.90
C MET A 24 -10.35 -10.10 4.41
N LYS A 25 -10.15 -10.99 3.45
CA LYS A 25 -11.23 -11.74 2.79
C LYS A 25 -11.67 -12.98 3.57
N TYR A 26 -10.75 -13.62 4.28
CA TYR A 26 -11.04 -14.86 5.00
C TYR A 26 -10.51 -14.81 6.42
N VAL A 27 -11.28 -15.37 7.34
CA VAL A 27 -10.85 -15.66 8.71
C VAL A 27 -10.83 -17.17 8.90
N ILE A 28 -9.71 -17.70 9.40
CA ILE A 28 -9.55 -19.13 9.69
C ILE A 28 -9.78 -19.33 11.18
N LEU A 29 -10.81 -20.08 11.52
CA LEU A 29 -11.17 -20.38 12.89
C LEU A 29 -10.81 -21.82 13.26
N PRO A 30 -10.17 -22.06 14.43
CA PRO A 30 -9.95 -23.41 14.92
C PRO A 30 -11.27 -24.05 15.35
N LEU A 31 -11.49 -25.28 14.96
CA LEU A 31 -12.60 -26.11 15.41
C LEU A 31 -12.19 -27.00 16.60
N ARG A 32 -13.17 -27.46 17.38
CA ARG A 32 -12.92 -28.27 18.60
C ARG A 32 -12.29 -29.65 18.34
N ASP A 33 -12.38 -30.13 17.11
CA ASP A 33 -11.84 -31.42 16.63
C ASP A 33 -10.47 -31.29 15.95
N ASN A 34 -9.73 -30.18 16.20
CA ASN A 34 -8.50 -29.81 15.51
C ASN A 34 -8.66 -29.50 14.02
N GLY A 35 -9.91 -29.40 13.53
CA GLY A 35 -10.22 -28.91 12.20
C GLY A 35 -10.06 -27.38 12.10
N LYS A 36 -10.27 -26.86 10.90
CA LYS A 36 -10.29 -25.42 10.59
C LYS A 36 -11.54 -25.10 9.79
N ALA A 37 -12.19 -23.99 10.09
CA ALA A 37 -13.24 -23.42 9.27
C ALA A 37 -12.75 -22.13 8.60
N GLU A 38 -13.00 -22.00 7.32
CA GLU A 38 -12.73 -20.77 6.56
C GLU A 38 -14.03 -19.97 6.50
N VAL A 39 -13.99 -18.73 6.93
CA VAL A 39 -15.14 -17.84 6.94
C VAL A 39 -14.84 -16.64 6.06
N LEU A 40 -15.66 -16.45 5.02
CA LEU A 40 -15.56 -15.31 4.12
C LEU A 40 -16.00 -14.02 4.84
N ASN A 41 -15.21 -12.95 4.74
CA ASN A 41 -15.60 -11.61 5.14
C ASN A 41 -16.34 -10.91 3.98
N PRO A 42 -17.65 -10.73 4.06
CA PRO A 42 -18.41 -10.08 3.00
C PRO A 42 -18.24 -8.55 2.97
N HIS A 43 -17.59 -7.97 3.99
CA HIS A 43 -17.42 -6.52 4.18
C HIS A 43 -16.03 -6.02 3.81
N ALA A 44 -15.14 -6.88 3.29
CA ALA A 44 -13.81 -6.46 2.83
C ALA A 44 -13.94 -5.35 1.76
N ASN A 45 -13.19 -4.25 1.93
CA ASN A 45 -13.31 -3.06 1.07
C ASN A 45 -12.82 -3.27 -0.37
N GLY A 46 -12.02 -4.31 -0.62
CA GLY A 46 -11.39 -4.56 -1.92
C GLY A 46 -9.97 -3.99 -1.99
N ASN A 47 -9.35 -4.08 -3.16
CA ASN A 47 -7.96 -3.65 -3.34
C ASN A 47 -7.83 -2.12 -3.39
N ALA A 48 -8.84 -1.44 -3.94
CA ALA A 48 -8.93 0.02 -3.97
C ALA A 48 -10.40 0.46 -4.02
N TRP A 49 -10.70 1.64 -3.46
CA TRP A 49 -12.06 2.21 -3.46
C TRP A 49 -12.02 3.72 -3.29
N PHE A 50 -13.04 4.40 -3.80
CA PHE A 50 -13.27 5.81 -3.55
C PHE A 50 -14.01 6.00 -2.23
N VAL A 51 -13.63 7.06 -1.49
CA VAL A 51 -14.34 7.48 -0.28
C VAL A 51 -15.20 8.71 -0.53
N ASP A 52 -16.32 8.81 0.18
CA ASP A 52 -17.24 9.95 0.10
C ASP A 52 -16.71 11.18 0.85
N ALA A 53 -15.92 10.95 1.91
CA ALA A 53 -15.34 11.99 2.73
C ALA A 53 -13.97 11.61 3.29
N VAL A 54 -13.14 12.62 3.54
CA VAL A 54 -11.92 12.49 4.35
C VAL A 54 -12.07 13.37 5.59
N ARG A 55 -11.94 12.76 6.76
CA ARG A 55 -11.94 13.46 8.05
C ARG A 55 -10.51 13.73 8.48
N TYR A 56 -10.10 15.00 8.45
CA TYR A 56 -8.77 15.40 8.88
C TYR A 56 -8.70 15.59 10.39
N VAL A 57 -7.64 15.06 11.00
CA VAL A 57 -7.36 15.11 12.44
C VAL A 57 -5.96 15.63 12.70
N GLU A 58 -5.67 16.07 13.94
CA GLU A 58 -4.44 16.80 14.24
C GLU A 58 -3.19 15.91 14.29
N ASP A 59 -3.33 14.63 14.64
CA ASP A 59 -2.22 13.71 14.82
C ASP A 59 -2.60 12.24 14.57
N ALA A 60 -1.59 11.37 14.65
CA ALA A 60 -1.73 9.94 14.41
C ALA A 60 -2.56 9.22 15.49
N ASP A 61 -2.55 9.70 16.74
CA ASP A 61 -3.35 9.10 17.81
C ASP A 61 -4.84 9.38 17.59
N ALA A 62 -5.17 10.59 17.17
CA ALA A 62 -6.53 10.96 16.77
C ALA A 62 -6.98 10.24 15.50
N GLU A 63 -6.05 9.97 14.55
CA GLU A 63 -6.32 9.17 13.35
C GLU A 63 -6.69 7.74 13.73
N LEU A 64 -5.91 7.11 14.61
CA LEU A 64 -6.17 5.76 15.10
C LEU A 64 -7.49 5.66 15.88
N ALA A 65 -7.72 6.61 16.81
CA ALA A 65 -8.98 6.66 17.57
C ALA A 65 -10.20 6.87 16.66
N GLY A 66 -10.01 7.60 15.56
CA GLY A 66 -11.03 7.89 14.57
C GLY A 66 -11.53 6.68 13.77
N LEU A 67 -10.82 5.55 13.81
CA LEU A 67 -11.22 4.32 13.12
C LEU A 67 -12.31 3.53 13.87
N SER A 68 -12.53 3.84 15.15
CA SER A 68 -13.54 3.13 15.95
C SER A 68 -14.94 3.40 15.40
N GLY A 69 -15.68 2.36 15.05
CA GLY A 69 -17.03 2.45 14.48
C GLY A 69 -17.12 3.14 13.11
N LEU A 70 -15.99 3.34 12.42
CA LEU A 70 -15.96 4.01 11.13
C LEU A 70 -16.38 3.08 9.99
N ASP A 71 -17.26 3.54 9.11
CA ASP A 71 -17.45 2.92 7.80
C ASP A 71 -16.29 3.29 6.87
N THR A 72 -15.21 2.51 6.92
CA THR A 72 -13.98 2.73 6.15
C THR A 72 -14.18 2.59 4.63
N LYS A 73 -15.31 2.07 4.18
CA LYS A 73 -15.67 2.06 2.76
C LYS A 73 -16.09 3.43 2.25
N ARG A 74 -16.67 4.26 3.13
CA ARG A 74 -17.23 5.56 2.77
C ARG A 74 -16.42 6.74 3.29
N VAL A 75 -15.78 6.58 4.45
CA VAL A 75 -15.06 7.68 5.10
C VAL A 75 -13.64 7.22 5.44
N ALA A 76 -12.65 8.01 5.05
CA ALA A 76 -11.27 7.85 5.51
C ALA A 76 -10.94 8.87 6.59
N VAL A 77 -10.03 8.54 7.50
CA VAL A 77 -9.44 9.47 8.47
C VAL A 77 -7.99 9.72 8.06
N ALA A 78 -7.56 10.97 8.09
CA ALA A 78 -6.20 11.34 7.72
C ALA A 78 -5.62 12.38 8.70
N ASP A 79 -4.33 12.28 8.97
CA ASP A 79 -3.58 13.34 9.60
C ASP A 79 -3.62 14.60 8.70
N LYS A 80 -3.87 15.75 9.31
CA LYS A 80 -4.02 17.06 8.66
C LYS A 80 -2.83 17.45 7.75
N ARG A 81 -1.64 16.91 8.01
CA ARG A 81 -0.47 17.11 7.13
C ARG A 81 -0.70 16.61 5.69
N PHE A 82 -1.64 15.68 5.47
CA PHE A 82 -1.99 15.17 4.15
C PHE A 82 -3.15 15.90 3.47
N GLU A 83 -3.74 16.91 4.13
CA GLU A 83 -4.87 17.68 3.59
C GLU A 83 -4.51 18.36 2.26
N ALA A 84 -3.31 18.93 2.15
CA ALA A 84 -2.85 19.55 0.91
C ALA A 84 -2.70 18.56 -0.26
N VAL A 85 -2.36 17.30 0.04
CA VAL A 85 -2.17 16.23 -0.94
C VAL A 85 -3.51 15.64 -1.39
N LEU A 86 -4.36 15.29 -0.44
CA LEU A 86 -5.60 14.55 -0.71
C LEU A 86 -6.80 15.47 -1.01
N GLY A 87 -6.85 16.65 -0.39
CA GLY A 87 -7.96 17.60 -0.54
C GLY A 87 -9.28 17.05 -0.05
N GLN A 88 -10.37 17.43 -0.74
CA GLN A 88 -11.71 16.97 -0.42
C GLN A 88 -12.08 15.75 -1.27
N ALA A 89 -12.69 14.76 -0.65
CA ALA A 89 -13.30 13.64 -1.36
C ALA A 89 -14.58 14.10 -2.10
N ARG A 90 -15.02 13.28 -3.04
CA ARG A 90 -16.26 13.50 -3.80
C ARG A 90 -17.02 12.19 -3.88
N THR A 91 -18.31 12.24 -3.63
CA THR A 91 -19.18 11.06 -3.74
C THR A 91 -19.44 10.77 -5.21
N ASP A 92 -18.98 9.61 -5.68
CA ASP A 92 -19.31 9.07 -6.99
C ASP A 92 -19.64 7.58 -6.84
N THR A 93 -20.92 7.25 -6.81
CA THR A 93 -21.41 5.88 -6.63
C THR A 93 -21.15 4.98 -7.85
N THR A 94 -20.72 5.55 -8.97
CA THR A 94 -20.40 4.81 -10.20
C THR A 94 -18.91 4.58 -10.37
N ALA A 95 -18.09 5.17 -9.49
CA ALA A 95 -16.65 5.05 -9.56
C ALA A 95 -16.18 3.61 -9.33
N THR A 96 -15.22 3.19 -10.11
CA THR A 96 -14.60 1.85 -10.04
C THR A 96 -13.09 1.95 -9.96
N ALA A 97 -12.48 0.98 -9.28
CA ALA A 97 -11.04 0.82 -9.24
C ALA A 97 -10.72 -0.68 -9.22
N GLU A 98 -10.06 -1.16 -10.25
CA GLU A 98 -9.72 -2.56 -10.45
C GLU A 98 -8.21 -2.75 -10.44
N LEU A 99 -7.72 -3.70 -9.64
CA LEU A 99 -6.32 -4.13 -9.66
C LEU A 99 -6.10 -5.02 -10.88
N VAL A 100 -5.27 -4.58 -11.82
CA VAL A 100 -5.01 -5.30 -13.09
C VAL A 100 -3.66 -5.99 -13.13
N SER A 101 -2.70 -5.55 -12.30
CA SER A 101 -1.40 -6.22 -12.12
C SER A 101 -0.93 -6.13 -10.69
N TYR A 102 -0.40 -7.24 -10.17
CA TYR A 102 0.17 -7.35 -8.82
C TYR A 102 1.52 -8.06 -8.89
N GLU A 103 2.59 -7.26 -8.93
CA GLU A 103 3.96 -7.72 -8.91
C GLU A 103 4.67 -7.28 -7.61
N ALA A 104 5.79 -7.90 -7.28
CA ALA A 104 6.48 -7.63 -6.01
C ALA A 104 6.83 -6.14 -5.78
N ASN A 105 7.17 -5.43 -6.86
CA ASN A 105 7.61 -4.02 -6.82
C ASN A 105 6.74 -3.10 -7.70
N GLU A 106 5.63 -3.61 -8.22
CA GLU A 106 4.73 -2.82 -9.08
C GLU A 106 3.28 -3.28 -8.93
N LEU A 107 2.39 -2.31 -8.75
CA LEU A 107 0.94 -2.53 -8.71
C LEU A 107 0.30 -1.62 -9.73
N ALA A 108 -0.59 -2.15 -10.57
CA ALA A 108 -1.31 -1.37 -11.55
C ALA A 108 -2.83 -1.49 -11.38
N TYR A 109 -3.52 -0.37 -11.53
CA TYR A 109 -4.97 -0.27 -11.39
C TYR A 109 -5.57 0.48 -12.58
N GLU A 110 -6.72 -0.01 -13.07
CA GLU A 110 -7.62 0.74 -13.93
C GLU A 110 -8.70 1.39 -13.08
N VAL A 111 -8.87 2.69 -13.26
CA VAL A 111 -9.76 3.51 -12.43
C VAL A 111 -10.69 4.32 -13.32
N GLU A 112 -11.96 4.33 -13.00
CA GLU A 112 -12.95 5.17 -13.67
C GLU A 112 -13.79 5.91 -12.62
N SER A 113 -13.88 7.24 -12.75
CA SER A 113 -14.75 8.08 -11.93
C SER A 113 -15.20 9.29 -12.73
N ARG A 114 -16.45 9.66 -12.62
CA ARG A 114 -16.98 10.83 -13.30
C ARG A 114 -16.40 12.15 -12.76
N ASP A 115 -16.31 12.23 -11.46
CA ASP A 115 -16.00 13.49 -10.76
C ASP A 115 -14.59 13.48 -10.11
N GLY A 116 -13.88 12.34 -10.16
CA GLY A 116 -12.64 12.13 -9.43
C GLY A 116 -12.87 12.02 -7.93
N GLY A 117 -11.83 12.25 -7.13
CA GLY A 117 -11.93 12.22 -5.67
C GLY A 117 -10.71 11.66 -4.99
N VAL A 118 -10.90 11.10 -3.80
CA VAL A 118 -9.85 10.42 -3.03
C VAL A 118 -10.01 8.93 -3.18
N LEU A 119 -9.00 8.30 -3.76
CA LEU A 119 -8.91 6.85 -3.98
C LEU A 119 -7.99 6.25 -2.91
N VAL A 120 -8.54 5.33 -2.12
CA VAL A 120 -7.84 4.60 -1.05
C VAL A 120 -7.46 3.22 -1.57
N PHE A 121 -6.29 2.73 -1.15
CA PHE A 121 -5.77 1.41 -1.48
C PHE A 121 -5.56 0.60 -0.21
N SER A 122 -5.93 -0.68 -0.21
CA SER A 122 -5.68 -1.59 0.91
C SER A 122 -4.21 -2.02 1.02
N GLU A 123 -3.32 -1.10 0.73
CA GLU A 123 -1.88 -1.28 0.73
C GLU A 123 -1.22 -0.32 1.73
N ILE A 124 -0.20 -0.80 2.43
CA ILE A 124 0.47 -0.04 3.48
C ILE A 124 1.22 1.15 2.90
N TYR A 125 1.02 2.33 3.49
CA TYR A 125 1.84 3.51 3.25
C TYR A 125 3.25 3.28 3.77
N TYR A 126 4.21 3.13 2.86
CA TYR A 126 5.60 2.84 3.22
C TYR A 126 6.57 3.66 2.34
N PRO A 127 7.66 4.20 2.93
CA PRO A 127 8.68 4.93 2.17
C PRO A 127 9.30 4.07 1.06
N GLY A 128 9.49 4.67 -0.13
CA GLY A 128 10.05 3.99 -1.29
C GLY A 128 9.03 3.64 -2.37
N TRP A 129 7.74 3.73 -2.05
CA TRP A 129 6.70 3.68 -3.08
C TRP A 129 6.53 5.04 -3.75
N THR A 130 6.39 5.03 -5.06
CA THR A 130 6.00 6.16 -5.90
C THR A 130 4.73 5.83 -6.65
N CYS A 131 3.97 6.85 -7.05
CA CYS A 131 2.74 6.66 -7.80
C CYS A 131 2.74 7.53 -9.06
N THR A 132 2.22 6.98 -10.15
CA THR A 132 1.90 7.72 -11.36
C THR A 132 0.45 7.50 -11.76
N VAL A 133 -0.17 8.55 -12.28
CA VAL A 133 -1.48 8.50 -12.94
C VAL A 133 -1.26 8.90 -14.40
N ASP A 134 -1.55 8.01 -15.34
CA ASP A 134 -1.29 8.19 -16.77
C ASP A 134 0.16 8.61 -17.07
N GLY A 135 1.10 8.02 -16.33
CA GLY A 135 2.53 8.31 -16.42
C GLY A 135 3.00 9.61 -15.77
N LYS A 136 2.09 10.40 -15.18
CA LYS A 136 2.44 11.62 -14.43
C LYS A 136 2.57 11.31 -12.95
N SER A 137 3.67 11.74 -12.32
CA SER A 137 3.90 11.54 -10.89
C SER A 137 2.84 12.25 -10.05
N VAL A 138 2.27 11.54 -9.07
CA VAL A 138 1.36 12.07 -8.07
C VAL A 138 1.86 11.76 -6.67
N GLU A 139 1.53 12.65 -5.73
CA GLU A 139 1.92 12.48 -4.33
C GLU A 139 0.98 11.48 -3.64
N ILE A 140 1.56 10.61 -2.80
CA ILE A 140 0.83 9.61 -2.04
C ILE A 140 0.56 10.17 -0.64
N GLY A 141 -0.71 10.24 -0.25
CA GLY A 141 -1.13 10.51 1.11
C GLY A 141 -1.29 9.24 1.93
N ARG A 142 -1.33 9.39 3.26
CA ARG A 142 -1.69 8.33 4.19
C ARG A 142 -3.09 8.61 4.75
N VAL A 143 -3.90 7.57 4.81
CA VAL A 143 -5.21 7.57 5.47
C VAL A 143 -5.35 6.32 6.35
N ASP A 144 -6.32 6.36 7.25
CA ASP A 144 -6.69 5.24 8.11
C ASP A 144 -5.48 4.64 8.83
N TYR A 145 -4.57 5.55 9.27
CA TYR A 145 -3.34 5.28 10.00
C TYR A 145 -2.24 4.58 9.19
N VAL A 146 -2.58 3.67 8.28
CA VAL A 146 -1.60 2.82 7.57
C VAL A 146 -1.78 2.75 6.05
N LEU A 147 -2.91 3.15 5.48
CA LEU A 147 -3.22 2.94 4.06
C LEU A 147 -2.71 4.06 3.17
N ARG A 148 -2.45 3.72 1.91
CA ARG A 148 -2.14 4.69 0.85
C ARG A 148 -3.42 5.28 0.28
N ALA A 149 -3.37 6.56 -0.06
CA ALA A 149 -4.41 7.20 -0.84
C ALA A 149 -3.80 8.23 -1.81
N ILE A 150 -4.49 8.47 -2.90
CA ILE A 150 -4.15 9.54 -3.86
C ILE A 150 -5.39 10.36 -4.18
N ARG A 151 -5.17 11.60 -4.60
CA ARG A 151 -6.19 12.39 -5.28
C ARG A 151 -6.14 12.08 -6.77
N ILE A 152 -7.31 11.87 -7.38
CA ILE A 152 -7.44 11.62 -8.81
C ILE A 152 -8.53 12.53 -9.41
N GLU A 153 -8.33 12.97 -10.63
CA GLU A 153 -9.31 13.76 -11.38
C GLU A 153 -10.40 12.85 -11.97
N GLY A 154 -11.47 13.44 -12.52
CA GLY A 154 -12.51 12.67 -13.20
C GLY A 154 -12.04 12.16 -14.56
N GLY A 155 -12.41 10.93 -14.88
CA GLY A 155 -12.05 10.27 -16.14
C GLY A 155 -11.72 8.78 -15.93
N LYS A 156 -11.11 8.22 -16.99
CA LYS A 156 -10.49 6.89 -16.94
C LYS A 156 -8.98 7.08 -16.80
N HIS A 157 -8.40 6.39 -15.86
CA HIS A 157 -6.99 6.56 -15.53
C HIS A 157 -6.31 5.22 -15.28
N HIS A 158 -5.04 5.17 -15.70
CA HIS A 158 -4.14 4.07 -15.36
C HIS A 158 -3.22 4.52 -14.21
N VAL A 159 -3.36 3.87 -13.05
CA VAL A 159 -2.60 4.19 -11.83
C VAL A 159 -1.54 3.12 -11.61
N VAL A 160 -0.28 3.53 -11.49
CA VAL A 160 0.84 2.60 -11.26
C VAL A 160 1.60 3.01 -10.00
N PHE A 161 1.73 2.08 -9.08
CA PHE A 161 2.65 2.19 -7.95
C PHE A 161 3.93 1.41 -8.25
N THR A 162 5.09 2.01 -8.00
CA THR A 162 6.39 1.35 -8.16
C THR A 162 7.21 1.50 -6.87
N PHE A 163 7.77 0.39 -6.39
CA PHE A 163 8.64 0.37 -5.22
C PHE A 163 10.10 0.48 -5.63
N LYS A 164 10.75 1.59 -5.26
CA LYS A 164 12.19 1.86 -5.50
C LYS A 164 12.80 2.56 -4.30
N PRO A 165 13.12 1.84 -3.22
CA PRO A 165 13.70 2.45 -2.04
C PRO A 165 15.13 2.95 -2.34
N ARG A 166 15.46 4.17 -1.90
CA ARG A 166 16.80 4.76 -2.08
C ARG A 166 17.92 3.91 -1.48
N SER A 167 17.61 3.17 -0.41
CA SER A 167 18.56 2.27 0.24
C SER A 167 19.05 1.16 -0.70
N GLU A 168 18.20 0.63 -1.55
CA GLU A 168 18.56 -0.40 -2.53
C GLU A 168 19.60 0.13 -3.52
N LEU A 169 19.34 1.28 -4.14
CA LEU A 169 20.27 1.92 -5.09
C LEU A 169 21.65 2.22 -4.47
N ILE A 170 21.68 2.70 -3.23
CA ILE A 170 22.93 2.99 -2.51
C ILE A 170 23.67 1.69 -2.19
N THR A 171 22.97 0.69 -1.68
CA THR A 171 23.56 -0.60 -1.30
C THR A 171 24.11 -1.33 -2.52
N GLU A 172 23.38 -1.37 -3.62
CA GLU A 172 23.85 -1.96 -4.88
C GLU A 172 25.10 -1.24 -5.41
N THR A 173 25.10 0.09 -5.43
CA THR A 173 26.26 0.87 -5.88
C THR A 173 27.50 0.58 -5.04
N ILE A 174 27.36 0.50 -3.72
CA ILE A 174 28.47 0.14 -2.81
C ILE A 174 28.94 -1.29 -3.07
N ALA A 175 28.02 -2.24 -3.21
CA ALA A 175 28.35 -3.65 -3.42
C ALA A 175 29.09 -3.87 -4.74
N TYR A 176 28.60 -3.28 -5.85
CA TYR A 176 29.29 -3.37 -7.14
C TYR A 176 30.65 -2.68 -7.12
N SER A 177 30.78 -1.51 -6.48
CA SER A 177 32.05 -0.80 -6.34
C SER A 177 33.07 -1.62 -5.55
N ALA A 178 32.65 -2.25 -4.45
CA ALA A 178 33.49 -3.13 -3.67
C ALA A 178 33.92 -4.37 -4.46
N LEU A 179 32.99 -4.97 -5.23
CA LEU A 179 33.30 -6.12 -6.08
C LEU A 179 34.34 -5.78 -7.13
N VAL A 180 34.20 -4.64 -7.83
CA VAL A 180 35.18 -4.18 -8.83
C VAL A 180 36.57 -3.98 -8.20
N LEU A 181 36.62 -3.33 -7.01
CA LEU A 181 37.88 -3.13 -6.30
C LEU A 181 38.55 -4.48 -5.95
N LEU A 182 37.77 -5.45 -5.50
CA LEU A 182 38.24 -6.78 -5.13
C LEU A 182 38.81 -7.53 -6.34
N VAL A 183 38.15 -7.46 -7.49
CA VAL A 183 38.62 -8.05 -8.74
C VAL A 183 39.94 -7.39 -9.20
N LEU A 184 40.05 -6.07 -9.12
CA LEU A 184 41.28 -5.34 -9.48
C LEU A 184 42.44 -5.70 -8.55
N LEU A 185 42.22 -5.82 -7.24
CA LEU A 185 43.24 -6.24 -6.29
C LEU A 185 43.74 -7.70 -6.56
N PHE A 186 42.79 -8.60 -6.89
CA PHE A 186 43.10 -9.96 -7.22
C PHE A 186 43.90 -10.07 -8.51
N ALA A 187 43.49 -9.38 -9.57
CA ALA A 187 44.20 -9.31 -10.85
C ALA A 187 45.61 -8.70 -10.68
N GLY A 188 45.71 -7.63 -9.91
CA GLY A 188 47.02 -7.01 -9.56
C GLY A 188 47.92 -7.98 -8.80
N GLY A 189 47.41 -8.71 -7.84
CA GLY A 189 48.16 -9.76 -7.10
C GLY A 189 48.70 -10.87 -8.01
N ILE A 190 47.86 -11.30 -8.95
CA ILE A 190 48.30 -12.30 -9.96
C ILE A 190 49.40 -11.74 -10.84
N ALA A 191 49.22 -10.50 -11.39
CA ALA A 191 50.20 -9.85 -12.25
C ALA A 191 51.54 -9.67 -11.58
N VAL A 192 51.56 -9.24 -10.30
CA VAL A 192 52.79 -9.10 -9.50
C VAL A 192 53.49 -10.47 -9.29
N THR A 193 52.69 -11.50 -9.01
CA THR A 193 53.22 -12.85 -8.80
C THR A 193 53.85 -13.44 -10.08
N VAL A 194 53.18 -13.28 -11.21
CA VAL A 194 53.70 -13.67 -12.54
C VAL A 194 54.96 -12.91 -12.88
N TYR A 195 54.96 -11.58 -12.73
CA TYR A 195 56.13 -10.75 -12.98
C TYR A 195 57.33 -11.14 -12.13
N ARG A 196 57.14 -11.44 -10.83
CA ARG A 196 58.22 -11.90 -9.96
C ARG A 196 58.80 -13.28 -10.37
N ARG A 197 57.95 -14.18 -10.93
CA ARG A 197 58.40 -15.50 -11.43
C ARG A 197 59.19 -15.39 -12.72
N MET A 198 58.85 -14.44 -13.61
CA MET A 198 59.56 -14.23 -14.86
C MET A 198 60.92 -13.56 -14.69
N LYS A 199 61.19 -12.92 -13.55
CA LYS A 199 62.48 -12.22 -13.25
C LYS A 199 63.48 -13.16 -12.51
N LYS A 200 63.07 -14.35 -12.13
CA LYS A 200 63.95 -15.38 -11.60
C LYS A 200 64.35 -16.37 -12.67
#